data_3f27d7784887fdec138511f381172f32
#
_entry.id   3f27d7784887fdec138511f381172f32
#
_cell.length_a   1.000
_cell.length_b   1.000
_cell.length_c   1.000
_cell.angle_alpha   90.00
_cell.angle_beta   90.00
_cell.angle_gamma   90.00
#
_symmetry.space_group_name_H-M   'P 1'
#
loop_
_entity.id
_entity.type
_entity.pdbx_description
1 polymer ?
#
loop_
_entity_poly.entity_id
_entity_poly.type
_entity_poly.pdbx_seq_one_letter_code
_entity_poly.pdbx_strand_id
1 'polypeptide(L)'
;ELKSGDSIAILGNALPDRSQHFGWLETLLTQANAEKDLTFRNLAFSGDEVQTWHRIDNFGTRDEWLAKVKADVIFAFYGYNESFKGYEGIEEFKKNLAKFIDDAKAQNYSGKGAPRIVLFSPIALQKLANPSLPKVEDTNTNLQNYTAAMLDVAKAKGVVMVDLYQPTAKGLPEGSTLDG
;
A
#
# COMPACT_ATOMS: atom_id res chain seq x y z
N GLU A 1 -6.82 -4.81 14.54
CA GLU A 1 -6.47 -3.98 15.70
C GLU A 1 -4.96 -4.05 15.92
N LEU A 2 -4.29 -2.90 16.20
CA LEU A 2 -2.87 -2.85 16.58
C LEU A 2 -2.69 -3.30 18.03
N LYS A 3 -1.60 -4.00 18.30
CA LYS A 3 -1.26 -4.54 19.61
C LYS A 3 0.00 -3.85 20.15
N SER A 4 0.20 -3.91 21.46
CA SER A 4 1.42 -3.38 22.08
C SER A 4 2.66 -4.10 21.57
N GLY A 5 3.70 -3.34 21.22
CA GLY A 5 4.94 -3.86 20.66
C GLY A 5 4.86 -4.39 19.24
N ASP A 6 3.85 -3.97 18.46
CA ASP A 6 3.76 -4.34 17.05
C ASP A 6 4.89 -3.70 16.22
N SER A 7 5.53 -4.52 15.39
CA SER A 7 6.39 -4.06 14.30
C SER A 7 5.57 -3.99 13.01
N ILE A 8 5.41 -2.78 12.47
CA ILE A 8 4.62 -2.48 11.28
C ILE A 8 5.56 -2.26 10.11
N ALA A 9 5.51 -3.14 9.12
CA ALA A 9 6.22 -2.99 7.85
C ALA A 9 5.32 -2.31 6.83
N ILE A 10 5.82 -1.25 6.19
CA ILE A 10 5.11 -0.53 5.12
C ILE A 10 5.70 -0.97 3.79
N LEU A 11 4.85 -1.50 2.90
CA LEU A 11 5.19 -1.96 1.56
C LEU A 11 4.41 -1.16 0.52
N GLY A 12 4.95 -1.07 -0.68
CA GLY A 12 4.25 -0.53 -1.83
C GLY A 12 5.06 0.45 -2.65
N ASN A 13 4.36 1.25 -3.42
CA ASN A 13 4.88 2.14 -4.46
C ASN A 13 5.26 3.54 -3.94
N ALA A 14 5.16 4.54 -4.81
CA ALA A 14 5.61 5.91 -4.55
C ALA A 14 4.89 6.58 -3.37
N LEU A 15 3.59 6.33 -3.15
CA LEU A 15 2.87 6.99 -2.06
C LEU A 15 3.47 6.65 -0.69
N PRO A 16 3.60 5.39 -0.28
CA PRO A 16 4.24 5.03 0.99
C PRO A 16 5.76 5.31 0.99
N ASP A 17 6.46 5.15 -0.14
CA ASP A 17 7.88 5.50 -0.24
C ASP A 17 8.10 6.97 0.13
N ARG A 18 7.32 7.90 -0.46
CA ARG A 18 7.44 9.33 -0.18
C ARG A 18 6.97 9.73 1.22
N SER A 19 6.07 8.96 1.82
CA SER A 19 5.56 9.26 3.17
C SER A 19 6.65 9.26 4.23
N GLN A 20 7.76 8.53 4.03
CA GLN A 20 8.91 8.53 4.93
C GLN A 20 9.57 9.92 5.11
N HIS A 21 9.41 10.81 4.14
CA HIS A 21 9.97 12.15 4.20
C HIS A 21 9.16 13.11 5.09
N PHE A 22 7.94 12.75 5.42
CA PHE A 22 7.00 13.60 6.17
C PHE A 22 6.58 13.01 7.52
N GLY A 23 6.60 11.69 7.68
CA GLY A 23 6.31 10.98 8.92
C GLY A 23 4.89 11.14 9.48
N TRP A 24 3.95 11.71 8.73
CA TRP A 24 2.59 11.99 9.22
C TRP A 24 1.81 10.73 9.60
N LEU A 25 1.86 9.69 8.76
CA LEU A 25 1.16 8.43 9.03
C LEU A 25 1.64 7.80 10.34
N GLU A 26 2.95 7.71 10.51
CA GLU A 26 3.58 7.13 11.69
C GLU A 26 3.30 7.96 12.93
N THR A 27 3.39 9.29 12.82
CA THR A 27 3.10 10.22 13.93
C THR A 27 1.65 10.10 14.40
N LEU A 28 0.69 10.15 13.48
CA LEU A 28 -0.73 10.06 13.83
C LEU A 28 -1.10 8.71 14.41
N LEU A 29 -0.55 7.61 13.88
CA LEU A 29 -0.78 6.28 14.41
C LEU A 29 -0.15 6.10 15.79
N THR A 30 1.07 6.61 16.01
CA THR A 30 1.71 6.59 17.33
C THR A 30 0.92 7.42 18.33
N GLN A 31 0.48 8.62 17.96
CA GLN A 31 -0.32 9.48 18.83
C GLN A 31 -1.65 8.81 19.22
N ALA A 32 -2.33 8.18 18.25
CA ALA A 32 -3.60 7.50 18.49
C ALA A 32 -3.45 6.18 19.29
N ASN A 33 -2.23 5.68 19.47
CA ASN A 33 -1.91 4.41 20.13
C ASN A 33 -0.67 4.59 21.03
N ALA A 34 -0.57 5.70 21.76
CA ALA A 34 0.62 6.06 22.52
C ALA A 34 1.03 5.00 23.57
N GLU A 35 0.05 4.22 24.03
CA GLU A 35 0.27 3.14 25.01
C GLU A 35 0.79 1.83 24.40
N LYS A 36 0.92 1.73 23.06
CA LYS A 36 1.20 0.45 22.37
C LYS A 36 2.64 0.23 21.96
N ASP A 37 3.53 1.19 22.09
CA ASP A 37 4.95 1.08 21.73
C ASP A 37 5.14 0.52 20.30
N LEU A 38 4.56 1.20 19.31
CA LEU A 38 4.60 0.77 17.91
C LEU A 38 5.93 1.08 17.26
N THR A 39 6.41 0.16 16.43
CA THR A 39 7.60 0.37 15.60
C THR A 39 7.21 0.36 14.12
N PHE A 40 7.68 1.33 13.34
CA PHE A 40 7.45 1.41 11.91
C PHE A 40 8.74 1.16 11.13
N ARG A 41 8.62 0.42 10.01
CA ARG A 41 9.71 0.17 9.06
C ARG A 41 9.19 0.35 7.65
N ASN A 42 9.58 1.43 7.01
CA ASN A 42 9.22 1.70 5.63
C ASN A 42 10.15 0.91 4.71
N LEU A 43 9.59 -0.05 3.99
CA LEU A 43 10.25 -0.89 2.99
C LEU A 43 9.72 -0.60 1.58
N ALA A 44 8.86 0.39 1.43
CA ALA A 44 8.30 0.77 0.14
C ALA A 44 9.36 1.38 -0.78
N PHE A 45 9.13 1.25 -2.07
CA PHE A 45 10.00 1.83 -3.09
C PHE A 45 9.16 2.23 -4.30
N SER A 46 9.42 3.43 -4.84
CA SER A 46 8.73 3.93 -6.02
C SER A 46 8.88 2.94 -7.19
N GLY A 47 7.76 2.55 -7.78
CA GLY A 47 7.73 1.54 -8.85
C GLY A 47 7.39 0.13 -8.40
N ASP A 48 7.40 -0.20 -7.10
CA ASP A 48 6.99 -1.52 -6.64
C ASP A 48 5.53 -1.83 -7.02
N GLU A 49 5.31 -3.04 -7.47
CA GLU A 49 4.01 -3.67 -7.69
C GLU A 49 3.88 -4.91 -6.78
N VAL A 50 2.69 -5.50 -6.71
CA VAL A 50 2.47 -6.73 -5.93
C VAL A 50 3.47 -7.83 -6.29
N GLN A 51 3.79 -7.96 -7.59
CA GLN A 51 4.70 -8.99 -8.11
C GLN A 51 6.13 -8.52 -8.30
N THR A 52 6.39 -7.23 -8.21
CA THR A 52 7.69 -6.67 -8.54
C THR A 52 8.30 -5.98 -7.32
N TRP A 53 9.49 -6.44 -6.96
CA TRP A 53 10.31 -5.92 -5.88
C TRP A 53 11.57 -5.30 -6.48
N HIS A 54 11.50 -4.00 -6.80
CA HIS A 54 12.56 -3.26 -7.47
C HIS A 54 13.72 -2.97 -6.52
N ARG A 55 14.74 -3.80 -6.54
CA ARG A 55 15.95 -3.61 -5.74
C ARG A 55 17.17 -4.00 -6.58
N ILE A 56 18.35 -3.53 -6.13
CA ILE A 56 19.64 -3.95 -6.70
C ILE A 56 19.91 -5.43 -6.42
N ASP A 57 20.78 -6.02 -7.21
CA ASP A 57 21.21 -7.40 -6.99
C ASP A 57 21.75 -7.59 -5.57
N ASN A 58 21.43 -8.73 -4.97
CA ASN A 58 21.82 -9.11 -3.61
C ASN A 58 21.20 -8.27 -2.48
N PHE A 59 20.19 -7.42 -2.76
CA PHE A 59 19.47 -6.69 -1.70
C PHE A 59 18.64 -7.64 -0.82
N GLY A 60 18.21 -8.76 -1.37
CA GLY A 60 17.33 -9.71 -0.71
C GLY A 60 15.87 -9.60 -1.14
N THR A 61 15.11 -10.62 -0.80
CA THR A 61 13.69 -10.72 -1.10
C THR A 61 12.83 -9.90 -0.13
N ARG A 62 11.59 -9.65 -0.52
CA ARG A 62 10.60 -9.01 0.37
C ARG A 62 10.40 -9.79 1.68
N ASP A 63 10.33 -11.13 1.61
CA ASP A 63 10.14 -11.96 2.79
C ASP A 63 11.34 -11.94 3.74
N GLU A 64 12.56 -11.93 3.20
CA GLU A 64 13.76 -11.77 4.01
C GLU A 64 13.78 -10.44 4.77
N TRP A 65 13.33 -9.35 4.15
CA TRP A 65 13.23 -8.06 4.82
C TRP A 65 12.08 -8.01 5.82
N LEU A 66 10.92 -8.59 5.53
CA LEU A 66 9.83 -8.72 6.49
C LEU A 66 10.26 -9.52 7.73
N ALA A 67 11.03 -10.59 7.55
CA ALA A 67 11.62 -11.35 8.66
C ALA A 67 12.66 -10.54 9.44
N LYS A 68 13.54 -9.79 8.72
CA LYS A 68 14.57 -8.95 9.35
C LYS A 68 13.97 -7.86 10.25
N VAL A 69 12.86 -7.25 9.81
CA VAL A 69 12.14 -6.23 10.61
C VAL A 69 11.12 -6.83 11.57
N LYS A 70 11.00 -8.17 11.60
CA LYS A 70 10.07 -8.90 12.47
C LYS A 70 8.64 -8.42 12.35
N ALA A 71 8.13 -8.32 11.14
CA ALA A 71 6.83 -7.73 10.84
C ALA A 71 5.67 -8.48 11.53
N ASP A 72 4.96 -7.83 12.43
CA ASP A 72 3.69 -8.27 13.02
C ASP A 72 2.49 -7.81 12.18
N VAL A 73 2.66 -6.65 11.52
CA VAL A 73 1.64 -6.04 10.67
C VAL A 73 2.28 -5.59 9.36
N ILE A 74 1.58 -5.82 8.27
CA ILE A 74 1.98 -5.36 6.93
C ILE A 74 0.95 -4.35 6.44
N PHE A 75 1.39 -3.11 6.21
CA PHE A 75 0.64 -2.10 5.48
C PHE A 75 1.05 -2.16 4.02
N ALA A 76 0.13 -2.54 3.14
CA ALA A 76 0.42 -2.80 1.73
C ALA A 76 -0.33 -1.80 0.83
N PHE A 77 0.42 -0.95 0.16
CA PHE A 77 -0.06 0.11 -0.73
C PHE A 77 0.20 -0.30 -2.18
N TYR A 78 -0.80 -0.88 -2.85
CA TYR A 78 -0.70 -1.37 -4.22
C TYR A 78 -1.87 -0.87 -5.08
N GLY A 79 -1.84 -1.17 -6.37
CA GLY A 79 -2.92 -0.86 -7.29
C GLY A 79 -2.68 0.40 -8.14
N TYR A 80 -1.76 1.29 -7.77
CA TYR A 80 -1.46 2.48 -8.57
C TYR A 80 -0.69 2.13 -9.86
N ASN A 81 0.48 1.51 -9.74
CA ASN A 81 1.29 1.15 -10.90
C ASN A 81 0.58 0.10 -11.77
N GLU A 82 -0.05 -0.88 -11.13
CA GLU A 82 -0.81 -1.91 -11.82
C GLU A 82 -1.97 -1.34 -12.62
N SER A 83 -2.55 -0.21 -12.19
CA SER A 83 -3.68 0.44 -12.88
C SER A 83 -3.35 0.94 -14.28
N PHE A 84 -2.08 1.13 -14.61
CA PHE A 84 -1.64 1.49 -15.97
C PHE A 84 -1.91 0.40 -17.01
N LYS A 85 -2.13 -0.86 -16.57
CA LYS A 85 -2.58 -1.94 -17.46
C LYS A 85 -4.06 -1.82 -17.84
N GLY A 86 -4.77 -0.84 -17.31
CA GLY A 86 -6.19 -0.63 -17.61
C GLY A 86 -7.07 -1.79 -17.14
N TYR A 87 -8.24 -1.91 -17.75
CA TYR A 87 -9.23 -2.94 -17.40
C TYR A 87 -8.71 -4.36 -17.59
N GLU A 88 -7.91 -4.60 -18.61
CA GLU A 88 -7.37 -5.93 -18.95
C GLU A 88 -6.43 -6.48 -17.84
N GLY A 89 -5.80 -5.62 -17.06
CA GLY A 89 -4.90 -6.01 -15.97
C GLY A 89 -5.60 -6.42 -14.67
N ILE A 90 -6.90 -6.18 -14.52
CA ILE A 90 -7.62 -6.32 -13.24
C ILE A 90 -7.60 -7.76 -12.71
N GLU A 91 -7.88 -8.74 -13.55
CA GLU A 91 -7.94 -10.15 -13.12
C GLU A 91 -6.55 -10.68 -12.72
N GLU A 92 -5.51 -10.30 -13.46
CA GLU A 92 -4.13 -10.61 -13.08
C GLU A 92 -3.77 -9.96 -11.74
N PHE A 93 -4.12 -8.69 -11.56
CA PHE A 93 -3.88 -7.97 -10.31
C PHE A 93 -4.60 -8.63 -9.12
N LYS A 94 -5.88 -8.98 -9.26
CA LYS A 94 -6.64 -9.70 -8.21
C LYS A 94 -5.97 -11.02 -7.83
N LYS A 95 -5.55 -11.80 -8.81
CA LYS A 95 -4.84 -13.06 -8.60
C LYS A 95 -3.52 -12.84 -7.84
N ASN A 96 -2.73 -11.86 -8.26
CA ASN A 96 -1.44 -11.55 -7.67
C ASN A 96 -1.57 -11.02 -6.25
N LEU A 97 -2.56 -10.14 -6.00
CA LEU A 97 -2.84 -9.62 -4.67
C LEU A 97 -3.33 -10.72 -3.72
N ALA A 98 -4.22 -11.60 -4.20
CA ALA A 98 -4.68 -12.74 -3.42
C ALA A 98 -3.53 -13.67 -3.04
N LYS A 99 -2.64 -13.97 -4.00
CA LYS A 99 -1.44 -14.78 -3.76
C LYS A 99 -0.52 -14.12 -2.73
N PHE A 100 -0.25 -12.83 -2.86
CA PHE A 100 0.56 -12.08 -1.90
C PHE A 100 0.03 -12.21 -0.47
N ILE A 101 -1.30 -12.08 -0.30
CA ILE A 101 -1.94 -12.21 1.01
C ILE A 101 -1.79 -13.63 1.56
N ASP A 102 -2.01 -14.65 0.73
CA ASP A 102 -1.89 -16.05 1.14
C ASP A 102 -0.45 -16.41 1.52
N ASP A 103 0.52 -16.02 0.68
CA ASP A 103 1.94 -16.24 0.93
C ASP A 103 2.39 -15.58 2.24
N ALA A 104 2.01 -14.32 2.46
CA ALA A 104 2.37 -13.60 3.68
C ALA A 104 1.70 -14.20 4.93
N LYS A 105 0.43 -14.60 4.85
CA LYS A 105 -0.27 -15.29 5.97
C LYS A 105 0.30 -16.64 6.32
N ALA A 106 0.99 -17.31 5.38
CA ALA A 106 1.67 -18.57 5.63
C ALA A 106 3.00 -18.40 6.39
N GLN A 107 3.49 -17.17 6.53
CA GLN A 107 4.76 -16.86 7.19
C GLN A 107 4.57 -16.50 8.68
N ASN A 108 5.69 -16.54 9.40
CA ASN A 108 5.79 -16.09 10.79
C ASN A 108 7.05 -15.22 10.94
N TYR A 109 7.01 -14.01 10.42
CA TYR A 109 8.16 -13.11 10.36
C TYR A 109 8.68 -12.67 11.74
N SER A 110 7.77 -12.46 12.68
CA SER A 110 8.10 -11.97 14.03
C SER A 110 8.30 -13.07 15.06
N GLY A 111 7.95 -14.31 14.76
CA GLY A 111 7.89 -15.41 15.73
C GLY A 111 6.60 -15.43 16.57
N LYS A 112 5.70 -14.45 16.38
CA LYS A 112 4.43 -14.34 17.15
C LYS A 112 3.22 -14.89 16.39
N GLY A 113 3.41 -15.45 15.20
CA GLY A 113 2.37 -15.99 14.34
C GLY A 113 2.28 -15.29 12.98
N ALA A 114 1.23 -15.57 12.22
CA ALA A 114 1.01 -14.95 10.91
C ALA A 114 0.84 -13.43 11.03
N PRO A 115 1.42 -12.63 10.10
CA PRO A 115 1.27 -11.19 10.11
C PRO A 115 -0.17 -10.78 9.81
N ARG A 116 -0.62 -9.67 10.40
CA ARG A 116 -1.88 -9.01 10.05
C ARG A 116 -1.65 -8.09 8.87
N ILE A 117 -2.50 -8.19 7.86
CA ILE A 117 -2.36 -7.43 6.63
C ILE A 117 -3.45 -6.37 6.56
N VAL A 118 -3.06 -5.15 6.22
CA VAL A 118 -3.95 -4.04 5.91
C VAL A 118 -3.60 -3.54 4.52
N LEU A 119 -4.57 -3.57 3.62
CA LEU A 119 -4.43 -3.03 2.28
C LEU A 119 -4.82 -1.55 2.27
N PHE A 120 -4.10 -0.76 1.51
CA PHE A 120 -4.41 0.64 1.27
C PHE A 120 -4.59 0.85 -0.24
N SER A 121 -5.73 1.40 -0.64
CA SER A 121 -5.95 1.72 -2.05
C SER A 121 -5.06 2.88 -2.51
N PRO A 122 -4.91 3.07 -3.83
CA PRO A 122 -4.37 4.32 -4.36
C PRO A 122 -5.20 5.51 -3.93
N ILE A 123 -4.59 6.70 -3.97
CA ILE A 123 -5.31 7.99 -3.94
C ILE A 123 -5.78 8.36 -5.34
N ALA A 124 -6.78 9.22 -5.45
CA ALA A 124 -7.18 9.78 -6.73
C ALA A 124 -6.11 10.76 -7.24
N LEU A 125 -5.93 10.77 -8.58
CA LEU A 125 -5.07 11.75 -9.24
C LEU A 125 -5.75 13.12 -9.25
N GLN A 126 -5.04 14.16 -8.84
CA GLN A 126 -5.50 15.54 -8.88
C GLN A 126 -5.22 16.16 -10.25
N LYS A 127 -6.12 17.01 -10.73
CA LYS A 127 -5.92 17.74 -11.98
C LYS A 127 -4.86 18.85 -11.80
N LEU A 128 -3.79 18.73 -12.56
CA LEU A 128 -2.75 19.76 -12.64
C LEU A 128 -2.76 20.42 -14.01
N ALA A 129 -2.28 21.65 -14.07
CA ALA A 129 -2.21 22.45 -15.31
C ALA A 129 -1.07 22.04 -16.25
N ASN A 130 -0.52 20.83 -16.15
CA ASN A 130 0.56 20.34 -16.98
C ASN A 130 0.04 19.42 -18.10
N PRO A 131 0.14 19.84 -19.38
CA PRO A 131 -0.40 19.06 -20.51
C PRO A 131 0.36 17.73 -20.79
N SER A 132 1.53 17.55 -20.18
CA SER A 132 2.33 16.33 -20.33
C SER A 132 1.91 15.21 -19.37
N LEU A 133 1.01 15.51 -18.43
CA LEU A 133 0.47 14.52 -17.51
C LEU A 133 -0.64 13.68 -18.16
N PRO A 134 -0.85 12.43 -17.72
CA PRO A 134 -2.00 11.63 -18.16
C PRO A 134 -3.33 12.35 -17.93
N LYS A 135 -4.34 12.00 -18.74
CA LYS A 135 -5.69 12.52 -18.53
C LYS A 135 -6.22 12.01 -17.19
N VAL A 136 -6.59 12.95 -16.34
CA VAL A 136 -7.04 12.67 -14.96
C VAL A 136 -8.26 11.75 -14.95
N GLU A 137 -9.19 11.96 -15.87
CA GLU A 137 -10.44 11.21 -15.97
C GLU A 137 -10.19 9.74 -16.26
N ASP A 138 -9.31 9.44 -17.24
CA ASP A 138 -8.98 8.05 -17.63
C ASP A 138 -8.21 7.37 -16.51
N THR A 139 -7.23 8.07 -15.92
CA THR A 139 -6.43 7.55 -14.81
C THR A 139 -7.29 7.26 -13.60
N ASN A 140 -8.17 8.18 -13.21
CA ASN A 140 -9.05 7.99 -12.06
C ASN A 140 -10.07 6.87 -12.27
N THR A 141 -10.54 6.67 -13.50
CA THR A 141 -11.39 5.51 -13.84
C THR A 141 -10.64 4.20 -13.56
N ASN A 142 -9.39 4.10 -14.00
CA ASN A 142 -8.57 2.91 -13.73
C ASN A 142 -8.32 2.74 -12.22
N LEU A 143 -7.94 3.81 -11.51
CA LEU A 143 -7.68 3.76 -10.05
C LEU A 143 -8.93 3.32 -9.28
N GLN A 144 -10.11 3.78 -9.67
CA GLN A 144 -11.39 3.35 -9.08
C GLN A 144 -11.64 1.86 -9.30
N ASN A 145 -11.41 1.35 -10.51
CA ASN A 145 -11.59 -0.06 -10.84
C ASN A 145 -10.62 -0.95 -10.04
N TYR A 146 -9.35 -0.54 -9.91
CA TYR A 146 -8.37 -1.27 -9.11
C TYR A 146 -8.66 -1.20 -7.61
N THR A 147 -9.18 -0.07 -7.12
CA THR A 147 -9.66 0.05 -5.73
C THR A 147 -10.82 -0.92 -5.47
N ALA A 148 -11.78 -1.03 -6.40
CA ALA A 148 -12.87 -2.01 -6.28
C ALA A 148 -12.34 -3.45 -6.30
N ALA A 149 -11.39 -3.77 -7.20
CA ALA A 149 -10.74 -5.08 -7.26
C ALA A 149 -10.01 -5.43 -5.95
N MET A 150 -9.31 -4.46 -5.33
CA MET A 150 -8.68 -4.65 -4.02
C MET A 150 -9.70 -4.95 -2.94
N LEU A 151 -10.84 -4.25 -2.94
CA LEU A 151 -11.91 -4.49 -1.97
C LEU A 151 -12.49 -5.89 -2.08
N ASP A 152 -12.70 -6.39 -3.32
CA ASP A 152 -13.16 -7.76 -3.56
C ASP A 152 -12.16 -8.79 -2.98
N VAL A 153 -10.87 -8.61 -3.27
CA VAL A 153 -9.82 -9.50 -2.75
C VAL A 153 -9.73 -9.41 -1.22
N ALA A 154 -9.80 -8.20 -0.66
CA ALA A 154 -9.77 -8.00 0.80
C ALA A 154 -10.90 -8.75 1.49
N LYS A 155 -12.13 -8.66 0.96
CA LYS A 155 -13.31 -9.40 1.46
C LYS A 155 -13.11 -10.90 1.35
N ALA A 156 -12.68 -11.40 0.19
CA ALA A 156 -12.47 -12.81 -0.07
C ALA A 156 -11.38 -13.43 0.84
N LYS A 157 -10.34 -12.65 1.16
CA LYS A 157 -9.21 -13.08 1.99
C LYS A 157 -9.36 -12.73 3.48
N GLY A 158 -10.43 -12.05 3.88
CA GLY A 158 -10.67 -11.64 5.26
C GLY A 158 -9.55 -10.74 5.80
N VAL A 159 -9.12 -9.76 5.02
CA VAL A 159 -8.16 -8.73 5.42
C VAL A 159 -8.81 -7.35 5.43
N VAL A 160 -8.26 -6.45 6.24
CA VAL A 160 -8.72 -5.07 6.31
C VAL A 160 -8.25 -4.29 5.08
N MET A 161 -9.12 -3.45 4.53
CA MET A 161 -8.76 -2.48 3.51
C MET A 161 -9.14 -1.06 3.96
N VAL A 162 -8.24 -0.13 3.75
CA VAL A 162 -8.44 1.31 3.91
C VAL A 162 -8.61 1.91 2.51
N ASP A 163 -9.78 2.46 2.25
CA ASP A 163 -10.06 3.15 1.00
C ASP A 163 -9.56 4.59 1.08
N LEU A 164 -8.47 4.88 0.37
CA LEU A 164 -7.92 6.23 0.24
C LEU A 164 -8.46 6.92 -1.03
N TYR A 165 -8.96 6.13 -2.01
CA TYR A 165 -9.45 6.68 -3.28
C TYR A 165 -10.70 7.55 -3.08
N GLN A 166 -11.70 7.02 -2.38
CA GLN A 166 -12.98 7.71 -2.23
C GLN A 166 -12.88 9.08 -1.52
N PRO A 167 -12.13 9.22 -0.41
CA PRO A 167 -11.94 10.53 0.23
C PRO A 167 -11.20 11.52 -0.67
N THR A 168 -10.18 11.07 -1.41
CA THR A 168 -9.35 11.95 -2.25
C THR A 168 -10.04 12.30 -3.57
N ALA A 169 -10.88 11.41 -4.13
CA ALA A 169 -11.67 11.67 -5.33
C ALA A 169 -12.76 12.74 -5.13
N LYS A 170 -13.20 12.96 -3.89
CA LYS A 170 -14.14 14.05 -3.55
C LYS A 170 -13.52 15.44 -3.62
N GLY A 171 -12.24 15.49 -3.87
CA GLY A 171 -11.44 16.70 -3.98
C GLY A 171 -10.62 16.93 -2.71
N LEU A 172 -9.32 17.05 -2.92
CA LEU A 172 -8.41 17.63 -1.93
C LEU A 172 -8.44 19.16 -2.10
N PRO A 173 -8.18 19.95 -1.04
CA PRO A 173 -8.01 21.38 -1.20
C PRO A 173 -6.97 21.69 -2.28
N GLU A 174 -7.18 22.76 -3.04
CA GLU A 174 -6.23 23.19 -4.08
C GLU A 174 -4.82 23.33 -3.47
N GLY A 175 -3.81 22.76 -4.15
CA GLY A 175 -2.43 22.78 -3.66
C GLY A 175 -2.12 21.76 -2.55
N SER A 176 -3.03 20.84 -2.24
CA SER A 176 -2.76 19.77 -1.26
C SER A 176 -1.73 18.77 -1.73
N THR A 177 -1.54 18.64 -3.04
CA THR A 177 -0.51 17.81 -3.66
C THR A 177 0.34 18.67 -4.59
N LEU A 178 1.64 18.39 -4.66
CA LEU A 178 2.57 19.12 -5.54
C LEU A 178 2.62 18.53 -6.95
N ASP A 179 2.23 17.29 -7.10
CA ASP A 179 2.41 16.46 -8.29
C ASP A 179 1.13 15.71 -8.73
N GLY A 180 -0.01 16.07 -8.17
CA GLY A 180 -1.31 15.46 -8.50
C GLY A 180 -1.52 14.14 -7.79
#